data_e0a53ae3ba1958f2f8aa65ccf9ccf557
#
_entry.id   e0a53ae3ba1958f2f8aa65ccf9ccf557
#
_cell.length_a   1.000
_cell.length_b   1.000
_cell.length_c   1.000
_cell.angle_alpha   90.00
_cell.angle_beta   90.00
_cell.angle_gamma   90.00
#
_symmetry.space_group_name_H-M   'P 1'
#
loop_
_entity.id
_entity.type
_entity.pdbx_description
1 polymer ?
#
loop_
_entity_poly.entity_id
_entity_poly.type
_entity_poly.pdbx_seq_one_letter_code
_entity_poly.pdbx_strand_id
1 'polypeptide(L)'
;FVVRIPEGMSPEQAAPLLCAGLTVYSPLKHFGLKQSGLRGGILGLGGVGHMGVKIAKAMGHHVTVISSSDKKREEAMEHLGADEYLVSSDVESMQKAADQLDYIIDTVPVVHPLEPYLSLLKLDGKLILMGVINAPLQFVTPMVML
;
A
#
# COMPACT_ATOMS: atom_id res chain seq x y z
N PHE A 1 -21.99 6.97 -13.02
CA PHE A 1 -21.98 7.56 -11.67
C PHE A 1 -21.56 9.02 -11.78
N VAL A 2 -22.30 9.92 -11.14
CA VAL A 2 -21.97 11.34 -11.04
C VAL A 2 -21.77 11.66 -9.55
N VAL A 3 -20.67 12.29 -9.21
CA VAL A 3 -20.34 12.70 -7.83
C VAL A 3 -20.11 14.20 -7.82
N ARG A 4 -20.67 14.89 -6.84
CA ARG A 4 -20.42 16.32 -6.62
C ARG A 4 -19.03 16.49 -6.01
N ILE A 5 -18.21 17.32 -6.63
CA ILE A 5 -16.92 17.72 -6.06
C ILE A 5 -17.20 18.73 -4.92
N PRO A 6 -16.59 18.55 -3.74
CA PRO A 6 -16.76 19.49 -2.63
C PRO A 6 -16.30 20.91 -3.01
N GLU A 7 -16.99 21.89 -2.44
CA GLU A 7 -16.57 23.30 -2.56
C GLU A 7 -15.17 23.49 -1.96
N GLY A 8 -14.31 24.22 -2.66
CA GLY A 8 -12.92 24.43 -2.25
C GLY A 8 -11.90 23.43 -2.81
N MET A 9 -12.35 22.40 -3.53
CA MET A 9 -11.46 21.46 -4.23
C MET A 9 -11.53 21.72 -5.74
N SER A 10 -10.38 21.93 -6.39
CA SER A 10 -10.36 22.09 -7.85
C SER A 10 -10.60 20.73 -8.56
N PRO A 11 -11.16 20.73 -9.78
CA PRO A 11 -11.35 19.50 -10.56
C PRO A 11 -10.05 18.73 -10.78
N GLU A 12 -8.92 19.41 -10.97
CA GLU A 12 -7.61 18.81 -11.16
C GLU A 12 -7.13 18.05 -9.91
N GLN A 13 -7.42 18.57 -8.72
CA GLN A 13 -7.14 17.89 -7.45
C GLN A 13 -8.09 16.72 -7.20
N ALA A 14 -9.35 16.84 -7.63
CA ALA A 14 -10.35 15.80 -7.44
C ALA A 14 -10.14 14.59 -8.37
N ALA A 15 -9.67 14.81 -9.59
CA ALA A 15 -9.55 13.77 -10.60
C ALA A 15 -8.79 12.51 -10.12
N PRO A 16 -7.57 12.59 -9.54
CA PRO A 16 -6.87 11.40 -9.06
C PRO A 16 -7.58 10.73 -7.87
N LEU A 17 -8.36 11.47 -7.08
CA LEU A 17 -9.12 10.90 -5.96
C LEU A 17 -10.27 10.01 -6.43
N LEU A 18 -10.88 10.32 -7.57
CA LEU A 18 -12.04 9.58 -8.11
C LEU A 18 -11.66 8.22 -8.70
N CYS A 19 -10.39 7.96 -8.95
CA CYS A 19 -9.89 6.67 -9.41
C CYS A 19 -8.90 6.08 -8.39
N ALA A 20 -7.65 6.55 -8.40
CA ALA A 20 -6.58 6.03 -7.55
C ALA A 20 -6.90 6.18 -6.05
N GLY A 21 -7.49 7.31 -5.65
CA GLY A 21 -7.90 7.54 -4.26
C GLY A 21 -8.99 6.56 -3.81
N LEU A 22 -10.05 6.40 -4.60
CA LEU A 22 -11.13 5.46 -4.30
C LEU A 22 -10.63 4.01 -4.28
N THR A 23 -9.73 3.66 -5.19
CA THR A 23 -9.11 2.33 -5.29
C THR A 23 -8.42 1.94 -3.98
N VAL A 24 -7.75 2.87 -3.31
CA VAL A 24 -7.09 2.61 -2.02
C VAL A 24 -8.05 2.74 -0.83
N TYR A 25 -8.88 3.77 -0.82
CA TYR A 25 -9.79 4.04 0.30
C TYR A 25 -10.83 2.94 0.50
N SER A 26 -11.39 2.44 -0.62
CA SER A 26 -12.47 1.43 -0.59
C SER A 26 -12.09 0.16 0.18
N PRO A 27 -10.97 -0.53 -0.11
CA PRO A 27 -10.58 -1.72 0.64
C PRO A 27 -10.22 -1.41 2.10
N LEU A 28 -9.56 -0.30 2.40
CA LEU A 28 -9.30 0.09 3.79
C LEU A 28 -10.61 0.21 4.59
N LYS A 29 -11.61 0.83 3.98
CA LYS A 29 -12.95 0.92 4.58
C LYS A 29 -13.64 -0.45 4.68
N HIS A 30 -13.61 -1.24 3.61
CA HIS A 30 -14.33 -2.51 3.50
C HIS A 30 -13.81 -3.56 4.49
N PHE A 31 -12.50 -3.67 4.64
CA PHE A 31 -11.86 -4.64 5.51
C PHE A 31 -11.70 -4.18 6.97
N GLY A 32 -12.36 -3.09 7.36
CA GLY A 32 -12.35 -2.61 8.74
C GLY A 32 -11.06 -1.91 9.16
N LEU A 33 -10.20 -1.52 8.23
CA LEU A 33 -8.90 -0.90 8.48
C LEU A 33 -9.03 0.64 8.60
N LYS A 34 -9.95 1.12 9.44
CA LYS A 34 -10.21 2.56 9.62
C LYS A 34 -9.62 3.12 10.91
N GLN A 35 -9.19 2.28 11.82
CA GLN A 35 -8.66 2.71 13.11
C GLN A 35 -7.32 3.41 12.90
N SER A 36 -7.10 4.53 13.58
CA SER A 36 -5.77 5.14 13.62
C SER A 36 -4.78 4.22 14.34
N GLY A 37 -3.50 4.37 14.02
CA GLY A 37 -2.42 3.60 14.65
C GLY A 37 -2.13 2.25 13.99
N LEU A 38 -2.87 1.84 12.94
CA LEU A 38 -2.52 0.66 12.16
C LEU A 38 -1.19 0.87 11.43
N ARG A 39 -0.44 -0.21 11.24
CA ARG A 39 0.79 -0.23 10.44
C ARG A 39 0.47 -0.77 9.04
N GLY A 40 0.52 0.09 8.04
CA GLY A 40 0.19 -0.24 6.65
C GLY A 40 1.40 -0.25 5.74
N GLY A 41 1.53 -1.28 4.92
CA GLY A 41 2.49 -1.35 3.82
C GLY A 41 1.88 -0.86 2.51
N ILE A 42 2.60 -0.05 1.76
CA ILE A 42 2.25 0.30 0.38
C ILE A 42 3.33 -0.26 -0.54
N LEU A 43 2.99 -1.32 -1.26
CA LEU A 43 3.90 -1.98 -2.20
C LEU A 43 3.76 -1.33 -3.58
N GLY A 44 4.85 -0.74 -4.05
CA GLY A 44 4.92 0.05 -5.27
C GLY A 44 4.51 1.51 -5.07
N LEU A 45 5.29 2.43 -5.64
CA LEU A 45 5.05 3.87 -5.55
C LEU A 45 4.82 4.46 -6.96
N GLY A 46 3.73 4.03 -7.59
CA GLY A 46 3.13 4.64 -8.78
C GLY A 46 1.98 5.56 -8.39
N GLY A 47 1.12 5.99 -9.31
CA GLY A 47 0.00 6.89 -9.02
C GLY A 47 -0.95 6.35 -7.93
N VAL A 48 -1.30 5.07 -7.96
CA VAL A 48 -2.13 4.43 -6.92
C VAL A 48 -1.39 4.36 -5.60
N GLY A 49 -0.09 3.99 -5.61
CA GLY A 49 0.74 3.95 -4.40
C GLY A 49 0.89 5.31 -3.73
N HIS A 50 1.05 6.40 -4.50
CA HIS A 50 1.05 7.78 -3.97
C HIS A 50 -0.23 8.09 -3.20
N MET A 51 -1.38 7.77 -3.79
CA MET A 51 -2.67 7.94 -3.12
C MET A 51 -2.77 7.02 -1.90
N GLY A 52 -2.20 5.82 -1.97
CA GLY A 52 -2.12 4.87 -0.86
C GLY A 52 -1.43 5.47 0.36
N VAL A 53 -0.25 6.03 0.18
CA VAL A 53 0.50 6.68 1.27
C VAL A 53 -0.31 7.84 1.85
N LYS A 54 -0.77 8.77 1.01
CA LYS A 54 -1.51 9.96 1.47
C LYS A 54 -2.80 9.62 2.22
N ILE A 55 -3.58 8.67 1.73
CA ILE A 55 -4.85 8.27 2.35
C ILE A 55 -4.59 7.54 3.66
N ALA A 56 -3.66 6.58 3.70
CA ALA A 56 -3.33 5.87 4.92
C ALA A 56 -2.79 6.82 6.00
N LYS A 57 -1.92 7.77 5.63
CA LYS A 57 -1.45 8.82 6.53
C LYS A 57 -2.60 9.70 7.05
N ALA A 58 -3.52 10.12 6.18
CA ALA A 58 -4.70 10.91 6.58
C ALA A 58 -5.65 10.12 7.51
N MET A 59 -5.64 8.80 7.45
CA MET A 59 -6.37 7.91 8.38
C MET A 59 -5.62 7.67 9.71
N GLY A 60 -4.42 8.25 9.88
CA GLY A 60 -3.61 8.12 11.10
C GLY A 60 -2.82 6.82 11.18
N HIS A 61 -2.52 6.19 10.05
CA HIS A 61 -1.71 4.98 10.02
C HIS A 61 -0.22 5.31 10.02
N HIS A 62 0.58 4.38 10.55
CA HIS A 62 2.02 4.32 10.34
C HIS A 62 2.27 3.63 8.99
N VAL A 63 2.87 4.34 8.04
CA VAL A 63 2.97 3.88 6.65
C VAL A 63 4.40 3.52 6.29
N THR A 64 4.60 2.28 5.85
CA THR A 64 5.84 1.77 5.28
C THR A 64 5.67 1.64 3.76
N VAL A 65 6.49 2.38 2.99
CA VAL A 65 6.57 2.17 1.53
C VAL A 65 7.52 1.03 1.24
N ILE A 66 7.11 0.10 0.37
CA ILE A 66 7.92 -1.03 -0.08
C ILE A 66 8.17 -0.86 -1.58
N SER A 67 9.42 -0.82 -1.99
CA SER A 67 9.81 -0.58 -3.39
C SER A 67 10.99 -1.47 -3.79
N SER A 68 11.14 -1.71 -5.09
CA SER A 68 12.27 -2.49 -5.62
C SER A 68 13.61 -1.75 -5.63
N SER A 69 13.61 -0.43 -5.37
CA SER A 69 14.83 0.39 -5.36
C SER A 69 14.69 1.60 -4.45
N ASP A 70 15.79 2.24 -4.15
CA ASP A 70 15.88 3.42 -3.27
C ASP A 70 15.49 4.74 -3.96
N LYS A 71 15.28 4.72 -5.26
CA LYS A 71 15.09 5.94 -6.09
C LYS A 71 13.97 6.88 -5.65
N LYS A 72 12.96 6.36 -4.98
CA LYS A 72 11.77 7.12 -4.54
C LYS A 72 11.71 7.30 -3.02
N ARG A 73 12.79 7.03 -2.29
CA ARG A 73 12.81 7.17 -0.83
C ARG A 73 12.52 8.59 -0.39
N GLU A 74 13.24 9.56 -0.94
CA GLU A 74 13.05 10.98 -0.62
C GLU A 74 11.61 11.43 -0.88
N GLU A 75 11.06 11.08 -2.05
CA GLU A 75 9.67 11.39 -2.39
C GLU A 75 8.68 10.77 -1.39
N ALA A 76 8.88 9.50 -1.01
CA ALA A 76 8.03 8.80 -0.07
C ALA A 76 8.06 9.44 1.32
N MET A 77 9.26 9.70 1.84
CA MET A 77 9.48 10.15 3.21
C MET A 77 9.18 11.64 3.37
N GLU A 78 9.72 12.49 2.48
CA GLU A 78 9.67 13.95 2.65
C GLU A 78 8.42 14.58 2.03
N HIS A 79 7.95 14.06 0.89
CA HIS A 79 6.82 14.66 0.18
C HIS A 79 5.48 13.98 0.44
N LEU A 80 5.47 12.65 0.65
CA LEU A 80 4.24 11.92 0.89
C LEU A 80 3.99 11.64 2.38
N GLY A 81 5.02 11.77 3.23
CA GLY A 81 4.93 11.62 4.67
C GLY A 81 4.88 10.15 5.12
N ALA A 82 5.46 9.22 4.36
CA ALA A 82 5.67 7.86 4.83
C ALA A 82 6.59 7.87 6.06
N ASP A 83 6.38 6.92 6.97
CA ASP A 83 7.18 6.80 8.19
C ASP A 83 8.40 5.91 8.00
N GLU A 84 8.29 4.93 7.09
CA GLU A 84 9.36 3.97 6.79
C GLU A 84 9.42 3.68 5.29
N TYR A 85 10.60 3.27 4.84
CA TYR A 85 10.83 2.86 3.46
C TYR A 85 11.68 1.60 3.42
N LEU A 86 11.15 0.54 2.81
CA LEU A 86 11.85 -0.74 2.62
C LEU A 86 12.20 -0.95 1.14
N VAL A 87 13.43 -1.36 0.89
CA VAL A 87 13.85 -1.84 -0.43
C VAL A 87 13.70 -3.36 -0.46
N SER A 88 12.84 -3.90 -1.31
CA SER A 88 12.50 -5.32 -1.33
C SER A 88 13.66 -6.25 -1.69
N SER A 89 14.73 -5.74 -2.29
CA SER A 89 15.97 -6.47 -2.54
C SER A 89 16.93 -6.50 -1.35
N ASP A 90 16.70 -5.70 -0.31
CA ASP A 90 17.47 -5.72 0.93
C ASP A 90 16.86 -6.76 1.89
N VAL A 91 17.41 -7.97 1.82
CA VAL A 91 16.94 -9.13 2.58
C VAL A 91 17.00 -8.88 4.09
N GLU A 92 18.04 -8.20 4.58
CA GLU A 92 18.22 -7.93 6.01
C GLU A 92 17.13 -6.98 6.52
N SER A 93 16.88 -5.89 5.82
CA SER A 93 15.81 -4.94 6.17
C SER A 93 14.43 -5.58 6.10
N MET A 94 14.17 -6.41 5.09
CA MET A 94 12.91 -7.15 4.97
C MET A 94 12.71 -8.12 6.14
N GLN A 95 13.74 -8.87 6.53
CA GLN A 95 13.67 -9.78 7.68
C GLN A 95 13.43 -9.05 9.00
N LYS A 96 14.05 -7.89 9.21
CA LYS A 96 13.81 -7.06 10.41
C LYS A 96 12.39 -6.51 10.49
N ALA A 97 11.73 -6.34 9.36
CA ALA A 97 10.35 -5.85 9.25
C ALA A 97 9.30 -6.97 9.29
N ALA A 98 9.70 -8.23 9.49
CA ALA A 98 8.76 -9.36 9.56
C ALA A 98 7.73 -9.17 10.70
N ASP A 99 6.50 -9.65 10.48
CA ASP A 99 5.39 -9.64 11.45
C ASP A 99 5.02 -8.25 12.00
N GLN A 100 5.24 -7.19 11.23
CA GLN A 100 4.99 -5.82 11.72
C GLN A 100 3.77 -5.15 11.13
N LEU A 101 3.30 -5.57 9.95
CA LEU A 101 2.25 -4.87 9.21
C LEU A 101 0.87 -5.48 9.44
N ASP A 102 -0.11 -4.62 9.70
CA ASP A 102 -1.52 -5.03 9.81
C ASP A 102 -2.15 -5.25 8.42
N TYR A 103 -1.63 -4.59 7.41
CA TYR A 103 -2.03 -4.79 6.02
C TYR A 103 -0.94 -4.36 5.04
N ILE A 104 -1.00 -4.88 3.82
CA ILE A 104 -0.24 -4.40 2.67
C ILE A 104 -1.21 -4.16 1.51
N ILE A 105 -1.14 -2.98 0.89
CA ILE A 105 -1.80 -2.69 -0.39
C ILE A 105 -0.75 -2.83 -1.48
N ASP A 106 -0.92 -3.85 -2.30
CA ASP A 106 -0.05 -4.13 -3.45
C ASP A 106 -0.59 -3.43 -4.69
N THR A 107 0.13 -2.43 -5.17
CA THR A 107 -0.22 -1.62 -6.34
C THR A 107 0.64 -1.94 -7.57
N VAL A 108 1.46 -2.99 -7.50
CA VAL A 108 2.39 -3.38 -8.57
C VAL A 108 1.64 -4.06 -9.72
N PRO A 109 1.68 -3.53 -10.96
CA PRO A 109 0.90 -4.05 -12.07
C PRO A 109 1.64 -5.11 -12.91
N VAL A 110 2.61 -5.79 -12.33
CA VAL A 110 3.38 -6.86 -12.98
C VAL A 110 3.48 -8.08 -12.08
N VAL A 111 3.70 -9.25 -12.67
CA VAL A 111 3.93 -10.47 -11.90
C VAL A 111 5.20 -10.33 -11.07
N HIS A 112 5.09 -10.62 -9.79
CA HIS A 112 6.19 -10.61 -8.83
C HIS A 112 5.92 -11.64 -7.72
N PRO A 113 6.95 -12.11 -7.00
CA PRO A 113 6.76 -13.01 -5.88
C PRO A 113 6.00 -12.32 -4.74
N LEU A 114 5.05 -13.03 -4.10
CA LEU A 114 4.29 -12.50 -2.97
C LEU A 114 4.89 -12.88 -1.62
N GLU A 115 5.64 -13.98 -1.55
CA GLU A 115 6.17 -14.55 -0.32
C GLU A 115 6.99 -13.56 0.53
N PRO A 116 7.88 -12.73 -0.05
CA PRO A 116 8.64 -11.77 0.74
C PRO A 116 7.77 -10.73 1.45
N TYR A 117 6.59 -10.44 0.89
CA TYR A 117 5.68 -9.44 1.44
C TYR A 117 4.70 -10.07 2.44
N LEU A 118 4.32 -11.32 2.25
CA LEU A 118 3.49 -12.06 3.22
C LEU A 118 4.19 -12.17 4.58
N SER A 119 5.52 -12.35 4.60
CA SER A 119 6.29 -12.42 5.84
C SER A 119 6.31 -11.12 6.65
N LEU A 120 5.97 -9.99 6.03
CA LEU A 120 5.88 -8.70 6.73
C LEU A 120 4.56 -8.54 7.51
N LEU A 121 3.54 -9.34 7.17
CA LEU A 121 2.23 -9.25 7.78
C LEU A 121 2.23 -9.92 9.16
N LYS A 122 1.54 -9.28 10.10
CA LYS A 122 1.16 -9.90 11.37
C LYS A 122 0.18 -11.06 11.14
N LEU A 123 -0.04 -11.86 12.18
CA LEU A 123 -1.16 -12.79 12.23
C LEU A 123 -2.47 -12.03 11.94
N ASP A 124 -3.34 -12.58 11.10
CA ASP A 124 -4.56 -11.94 10.57
C ASP A 124 -4.32 -10.68 9.70
N GLY A 125 -3.07 -10.37 9.38
CA GLY A 125 -2.73 -9.29 8.45
C GLY A 125 -3.31 -9.52 7.06
N LYS A 126 -3.52 -8.46 6.30
CA LYS A 126 -4.21 -8.51 5.00
C LYS A 126 -3.32 -8.06 3.85
N LEU A 127 -3.11 -8.95 2.87
CA LEU A 127 -2.55 -8.56 1.58
C LEU A 127 -3.70 -8.20 0.63
N ILE A 128 -3.73 -6.95 0.18
CA ILE A 128 -4.78 -6.40 -0.68
C ILE A 128 -4.17 -6.12 -2.06
N LEU A 129 -4.53 -6.95 -3.05
CA LEU A 129 -4.02 -6.85 -4.41
C LEU A 129 -4.85 -5.83 -5.21
N MET A 130 -4.23 -4.74 -5.61
CA MET A 130 -4.85 -3.65 -6.38
C MET A 130 -4.17 -3.44 -7.74
N GLY A 131 -2.99 -3.98 -7.95
CA GLY A 131 -2.33 -3.99 -9.23
C GLY A 131 -3.10 -4.84 -10.25
N VAL A 132 -3.37 -4.29 -11.44
CA VAL A 132 -4.02 -5.06 -12.52
C VAL A 132 -2.96 -5.89 -13.24
N ILE A 133 -2.99 -7.21 -13.03
CA ILE A 133 -2.05 -8.16 -13.61
C ILE A 133 -2.82 -9.08 -14.55
N ASN A 134 -2.42 -9.15 -15.83
CA ASN A 134 -3.04 -10.01 -16.84
C ASN A 134 -2.39 -11.41 -16.94
N ALA A 135 -1.89 -11.93 -15.81
CA ALA A 135 -1.30 -13.26 -15.71
C ALA A 135 -1.57 -13.87 -14.32
N PRO A 136 -1.56 -15.19 -14.18
CA PRO A 136 -1.72 -15.83 -12.88
C PRO A 136 -0.60 -15.43 -11.92
N LEU A 137 -0.98 -15.10 -10.69
CA LEU A 137 -0.06 -14.99 -9.56
C LEU A 137 0.14 -16.39 -8.97
N GLN A 138 1.37 -16.73 -8.63
CA GLN A 138 1.73 -17.98 -7.98
C GLN A 138 2.22 -17.71 -6.57
N PHE A 139 1.81 -18.53 -5.62
CA PHE A 139 2.27 -18.48 -4.23
C PHE A 139 2.31 -19.88 -3.63
N VAL A 140 3.15 -20.05 -2.62
CA VAL A 140 3.29 -21.33 -1.90
C VAL A 140 2.25 -21.37 -0.79
N THR A 141 1.37 -22.36 -0.84
CA THR A 141 0.20 -22.50 0.05
C THR A 141 0.50 -22.40 1.56
N PRO A 142 1.59 -22.99 2.12
CA PRO A 142 1.88 -22.87 3.54
C PRO A 142 2.04 -21.43 4.04
N MET A 143 2.42 -20.50 3.19
CA MET A 143 2.58 -19.08 3.54
C MET A 143 1.24 -18.33 3.69
N VAL A 144 0.13 -18.93 3.31
CA VAL A 144 -1.22 -18.32 3.31
C VAL A 144 -2.13 -19.00 4.34
N MET A 145 -1.65 -20.05 5.02
CA MET A 145 -2.42 -20.84 5.98
C MET A 145 -2.11 -20.51 7.45
N LEU A 146 -1.34 -19.46 7.70
CA LEU A 146 -0.93 -19.04 9.06
C LEU A 146 -1.92 -18.06 9.68
#